data_86e1f4ae0b25e3b973ac13b5617c72af
#
_entry.id   86e1f4ae0b25e3b973ac13b5617c72af
#
_cell.length_a   1.000
_cell.length_b   1.000
_cell.length_c   1.000
_cell.angle_alpha   90.00
_cell.angle_beta   90.00
_cell.angle_gamma   90.00
#
_symmetry.space_group_name_H-M   'P 1'
#
loop_
_entity.id
_entity.type
_entity.pdbx_description
1 polymer ?
#
loop_
_entity_poly.entity_id
_entity_poly.type
_entity_poly.pdbx_seq_one_letter_code
_entity_poly.pdbx_strand_id
1 'polypeptide(L)'
;MSSGQFRLNVQPQDIKRNVSLALTGLGIVIVFLILSKSWYTVEANEKAVVLRFGKYTSTADPGLHFCLPFVDTILKADMRERSLRLPVGSENETRSAGRVSDDDTLMLTGDLNAATVEWSLQWRVDDPQQYLFTFHHNGADHDRYLEHIIAVIGRTVMNRLVGDYSIDEVLTQRREEIGQKALDATQLRLDQYECGISITSLQMQRVTPPEQVKASFAAVNEAVQTKDQFVNEGNKERNMRIPKAHADRDKAIQEARGYADRRRAEVRGEIDALMAQYEQFAKAPKETRQRLYLESLEKVLSSVKNKVIIDSDMQQLLPLLNLSEGSR
;
A
#
# COMPACT_ATOMS: atom_id res chain seq x y z
N MET A 1 28.80 59.34 87.70
CA MET A 1 28.24 58.44 86.69
C MET A 1 27.21 59.20 85.87
N SER A 2 27.66 59.64 84.64
CA SER A 2 26.90 60.55 83.80
C SER A 2 26.14 59.69 82.75
N SER A 3 24.84 59.74 82.78
CA SER A 3 23.95 59.09 81.78
C SER A 3 23.72 60.08 80.65
N GLY A 4 24.50 59.94 79.56
CA GLY A 4 24.30 60.72 78.33
C GLY A 4 23.03 60.28 77.62
N GLN A 5 21.97 61.05 77.70
CA GLN A 5 20.78 60.88 76.88
C GLN A 5 21.06 61.38 75.46
N PHE A 6 21.12 60.50 74.51
CA PHE A 6 21.17 60.76 73.05
C PHE A 6 19.79 61.26 72.61
N ARG A 7 19.55 62.57 72.54
CA ARG A 7 18.32 63.10 71.94
C ARG A 7 18.51 63.22 70.45
N LEU A 8 17.89 62.37 69.70
CA LEU A 8 17.75 62.53 68.22
C LEU A 8 16.81 63.69 67.96
N ASN A 9 17.41 64.84 67.59
CA ASN A 9 16.66 66.01 67.17
C ASN A 9 16.20 65.82 65.71
N VAL A 10 15.09 65.17 65.47
CA VAL A 10 14.52 64.94 64.17
C VAL A 10 13.53 66.05 63.87
N GLN A 11 13.91 67.01 63.02
CA GLN A 11 13.01 68.05 62.55
C GLN A 11 11.85 67.50 61.75
N PRO A 12 10.59 67.90 62.00
CA PRO A 12 9.41 67.33 61.32
C PRO A 12 9.36 67.59 59.82
N GLN A 13 10.19 68.52 59.27
CA GLN A 13 10.31 68.74 57.84
C GLN A 13 11.14 67.67 57.11
N ASP A 14 12.19 67.16 57.75
CA ASP A 14 13.01 66.06 57.18
C ASP A 14 12.27 64.72 57.14
N ILE A 15 11.40 64.51 58.13
CA ILE A 15 10.54 63.30 58.11
C ILE A 15 9.57 63.33 56.92
N LYS A 16 8.93 64.47 56.67
CA LYS A 16 8.02 64.60 55.51
C LYS A 16 8.72 64.41 54.17
N ARG A 17 9.93 64.96 54.02
CA ARG A 17 10.78 64.87 52.82
C ARG A 17 11.27 63.43 52.59
N ASN A 18 11.72 62.78 53.64
CA ASN A 18 12.19 61.38 53.57
C ASN A 18 11.06 60.44 53.34
N VAL A 19 9.89 60.64 53.90
CA VAL A 19 8.68 59.84 53.64
C VAL A 19 8.18 60.03 52.21
N SER A 20 8.23 61.29 51.69
CA SER A 20 7.87 61.56 50.28
C SER A 20 8.87 60.90 49.30
N LEU A 21 10.18 60.92 49.58
CA LEU A 21 11.22 60.27 48.79
C LEU A 21 11.07 58.72 48.89
N ALA A 22 10.74 58.18 50.02
CA ALA A 22 10.48 56.75 50.18
C ALA A 22 9.20 56.28 49.44
N LEU A 23 8.15 57.11 49.45
CA LEU A 23 6.91 56.84 48.68
C LEU A 23 7.15 56.92 47.15
N THR A 24 7.91 57.90 46.69
CA THR A 24 8.27 57.99 45.25
C THR A 24 9.20 56.86 44.83
N GLY A 25 10.17 56.46 45.64
CA GLY A 25 11.04 55.33 45.40
C GLY A 25 10.22 54.00 45.36
N LEU A 26 9.29 53.82 46.32
CA LEU A 26 8.39 52.67 46.29
C LEU A 26 7.50 52.64 45.03
N GLY A 27 6.99 53.81 44.64
CA GLY A 27 6.21 53.96 43.40
C GLY A 27 6.99 53.56 42.16
N ILE A 28 8.26 53.99 42.06
CA ILE A 28 9.14 53.62 40.93
C ILE A 28 9.43 52.13 40.91
N VAL A 29 9.65 51.49 42.07
CA VAL A 29 9.86 50.04 42.20
C VAL A 29 8.61 49.29 41.76
N ILE A 30 7.42 49.72 42.18
CA ILE A 30 6.15 49.09 41.77
C ILE A 30 5.95 49.22 40.26
N VAL A 31 6.20 50.40 39.68
CA VAL A 31 6.10 50.60 38.22
C VAL A 31 7.10 49.70 37.48
N PHE A 32 8.33 49.60 37.99
CA PHE A 32 9.35 48.72 37.39
C PHE A 32 8.96 47.24 37.48
N LEU A 33 8.41 46.79 38.57
CA LEU A 33 7.90 45.42 38.73
C LEU A 33 6.71 45.13 37.80
N ILE A 34 5.82 46.11 37.60
CA ILE A 34 4.70 46.00 36.65
C ILE A 34 5.23 45.90 35.22
N LEU A 35 6.15 46.77 34.83
CA LEU A 35 6.77 46.74 33.49
C LEU A 35 7.54 45.44 33.24
N SER A 36 8.24 44.91 34.25
CA SER A 36 8.98 43.66 34.15
C SER A 36 8.06 42.45 33.88
N LYS A 37 6.81 42.46 34.34
CA LYS A 37 5.81 41.42 34.11
C LYS A 37 4.89 41.72 32.91
N SER A 38 5.11 42.77 32.16
CA SER A 38 4.29 43.18 31.00
C SER A 38 4.65 42.44 29.69
N TRP A 39 5.71 41.65 29.70
CA TRP A 39 6.18 40.94 28.50
C TRP A 39 5.86 39.47 28.62
N TYR A 40 5.31 38.88 27.53
CA TYR A 40 5.12 37.45 27.39
C TYR A 40 5.57 36.97 26.04
N THR A 41 6.03 35.71 25.99
CA THR A 41 6.48 35.06 24.74
C THR A 41 5.50 34.00 24.36
N VAL A 42 5.14 33.98 23.07
CA VAL A 42 4.36 32.92 22.44
C VAL A 42 5.31 32.07 21.64
N GLU A 43 5.29 30.75 21.84
CA GLU A 43 6.15 29.82 21.12
C GLU A 43 5.72 29.69 19.65
N ALA A 44 6.62 29.20 18.81
CA ALA A 44 6.38 29.05 17.36
C ALA A 44 5.16 28.18 17.02
N ASN A 45 4.82 27.25 17.89
CA ASN A 45 3.72 26.30 17.71
C ASN A 45 2.47 26.66 18.51
N GLU A 46 2.45 27.84 19.14
CA GLU A 46 1.33 28.31 19.96
C GLU A 46 0.74 29.59 19.38
N LYS A 47 -0.55 29.80 19.63
CA LYS A 47 -1.18 31.11 19.52
C LYS A 47 -1.76 31.50 20.87
N ALA A 48 -1.67 32.77 21.21
CA ALA A 48 -2.20 33.27 22.48
C ALA A 48 -3.45 34.11 22.24
N VAL A 49 -4.48 33.82 23.02
CA VAL A 49 -5.72 34.59 23.05
C VAL A 49 -5.65 35.56 24.23
N VAL A 50 -5.75 36.85 23.96
CA VAL A 50 -5.68 37.91 24.95
C VAL A 50 -7.08 38.35 25.35
N LEU A 51 -7.37 38.18 26.63
CA LEU A 51 -8.63 38.57 27.25
C LEU A 51 -8.40 39.83 28.09
N ARG A 52 -9.07 40.93 27.80
CA ARG A 52 -9.06 42.12 28.61
C ARG A 52 -10.31 42.22 29.48
N PHE A 53 -10.12 42.23 30.80
CA PHE A 53 -11.23 42.11 31.76
C PHE A 53 -12.19 40.95 31.46
N GLY A 54 -11.64 39.80 31.00
CA GLY A 54 -12.43 38.63 30.66
C GLY A 54 -13.10 38.66 29.27
N LYS A 55 -12.97 39.76 28.50
CA LYS A 55 -13.51 39.85 27.13
C LYS A 55 -12.39 39.65 26.12
N TYR A 56 -12.67 38.81 25.11
CA TYR A 56 -11.77 38.66 23.97
C TYR A 56 -11.39 39.97 23.30
N THR A 57 -10.12 40.20 23.10
CA THR A 57 -9.60 41.43 22.46
C THR A 57 -8.86 41.10 21.19
N SER A 58 -7.92 40.19 21.21
CA SER A 58 -7.08 39.84 20.04
C SER A 58 -6.45 38.47 20.21
N THR A 59 -6.05 37.88 19.07
CA THR A 59 -5.15 36.72 19.04
C THR A 59 -3.76 37.18 18.70
N ALA A 60 -2.76 36.74 19.46
CA ALA A 60 -1.35 37.03 19.26
C ALA A 60 -0.65 35.85 18.57
N ASP A 61 0.06 36.13 17.49
CA ASP A 61 0.91 35.20 16.77
C ASP A 61 2.21 34.89 17.53
N PRO A 62 3.00 33.88 17.12
CA PRO A 62 4.30 33.60 17.75
C PRO A 62 5.20 34.80 17.80
N GLY A 63 5.87 35.03 18.97
CA GLY A 63 6.77 36.15 19.20
C GLY A 63 6.68 36.75 20.59
N LEU A 64 7.29 37.92 20.74
CA LEU A 64 7.28 38.70 21.98
C LEU A 64 6.15 39.73 21.94
N HIS A 65 5.25 39.68 22.91
CA HIS A 65 4.10 40.57 23.00
C HIS A 65 4.07 41.30 24.33
N PHE A 66 3.35 42.42 24.35
CA PHE A 66 3.13 43.22 25.52
C PHE A 66 1.71 42.98 26.06
N CYS A 67 1.58 42.76 27.35
CA CYS A 67 0.30 42.65 28.07
C CYS A 67 0.25 43.63 29.25
N LEU A 68 -0.95 44.04 29.61
CA LEU A 68 -1.18 44.84 30.82
C LEU A 68 -1.37 43.89 31.99
N PRO A 69 -0.40 43.78 32.91
CA PRO A 69 -0.53 42.90 34.08
C PRO A 69 -1.76 43.33 34.89
N PHE A 70 -2.45 42.35 35.48
CA PHE A 70 -3.71 42.44 36.22
C PHE A 70 -4.99 42.73 35.38
N VAL A 71 -4.86 43.19 34.14
CA VAL A 71 -6.00 43.49 33.26
C VAL A 71 -6.16 42.46 32.19
N ASP A 72 -5.04 42.03 31.60
CA ASP A 72 -5.01 41.06 30.50
C ASP A 72 -4.75 39.65 31.05
N THR A 73 -5.60 38.69 30.64
CA THR A 73 -5.41 37.25 30.85
C THR A 73 -5.03 36.62 29.54
N ILE A 74 -3.96 35.82 29.53
CA ILE A 74 -3.43 35.19 28.33
C ILE A 74 -3.73 33.72 28.40
N LEU A 75 -4.45 33.20 27.41
CA LEU A 75 -4.69 31.76 27.19
C LEU A 75 -3.92 31.32 25.96
N LYS A 76 -3.13 30.27 26.10
CA LYS A 76 -2.34 29.72 24.99
C LYS A 76 -3.00 28.49 24.44
N ALA A 77 -3.10 28.38 23.13
CA ALA A 77 -3.56 27.20 22.42
C ALA A 77 -2.40 26.62 21.60
N ASP A 78 -2.18 25.34 21.73
CA ASP A 78 -1.18 24.58 20.95
C ASP A 78 -1.77 24.28 19.56
N MET A 79 -1.08 24.77 18.52
CA MET A 79 -1.47 24.65 17.12
C MET A 79 -0.91 23.38 16.46
N ARG A 80 -0.15 22.57 17.19
CA ARG A 80 0.45 21.32 16.64
C ARG A 80 -0.63 20.34 16.24
N GLU A 81 -0.31 19.55 15.25
CA GLU A 81 -1.12 18.40 14.87
C GLU A 81 -1.06 17.32 15.95
N ARG A 82 -2.23 16.83 16.33
CA ARG A 82 -2.41 15.79 17.33
C ARG A 82 -3.07 14.58 16.70
N SER A 83 -2.68 13.40 17.15
CA SER A 83 -3.25 12.12 16.68
C SER A 83 -4.06 11.49 17.80
N LEU A 84 -5.30 11.12 17.48
CA LEU A 84 -6.21 10.40 18.34
C LEU A 84 -6.50 9.03 17.73
N ARG A 85 -6.23 7.97 18.48
CA ARG A 85 -6.61 6.61 18.09
C ARG A 85 -7.98 6.27 18.67
N LEU A 86 -8.81 5.67 17.85
CA LEU A 86 -10.18 5.33 18.20
C LEU A 86 -10.48 3.85 17.92
N PRO A 87 -11.21 3.18 18.78
CA PRO A 87 -11.80 3.67 20.02
C PRO A 87 -10.73 4.05 21.05
N VAL A 88 -11.05 5.06 21.84
CA VAL A 88 -10.12 5.62 22.82
C VAL A 88 -9.83 4.60 23.91
N GLY A 89 -8.66 3.97 23.78
CA GLY A 89 -7.96 3.36 24.87
C GLY A 89 -6.65 4.15 25.00
N SER A 90 -6.61 5.13 25.89
CA SER A 90 -5.42 5.93 26.14
C SER A 90 -4.25 5.01 26.48
N GLU A 91 -3.10 5.14 25.76
CA GLU A 91 -1.85 4.45 26.13
C GLU A 91 -1.45 4.76 27.60
N ASN A 92 -1.94 5.84 28.18
CA ASN A 92 -1.73 6.21 29.57
C ASN A 92 -2.76 5.61 30.54
N GLU A 93 -3.94 5.22 30.09
CA GLU A 93 -4.94 4.53 30.92
C GLU A 93 -4.70 3.02 31.01
N THR A 94 -3.88 2.44 30.14
CA THR A 94 -3.50 1.02 30.14
C THR A 94 -2.74 0.59 31.39
N ARG A 95 -2.35 1.54 32.25
CA ARG A 95 -1.71 1.22 33.55
C ARG A 95 -2.65 1.18 34.73
N SER A 96 -3.88 1.63 34.62
CA SER A 96 -4.78 1.72 35.81
C SER A 96 -6.15 1.08 35.69
N ALA A 97 -6.76 0.93 34.55
CA ALA A 97 -8.03 0.19 34.43
C ALA A 97 -8.40 -0.08 32.94
N GLY A 98 -8.52 -1.33 32.62
CA GLY A 98 -9.46 -1.76 31.61
C GLY A 98 -8.92 -1.79 30.20
N ARG A 99 -8.75 -3.01 29.70
CA ARG A 99 -8.86 -3.35 28.29
C ARG A 99 -9.91 -2.47 27.63
N VAL A 100 -9.58 -1.86 26.48
CA VAL A 100 -10.60 -1.44 25.52
C VAL A 100 -11.56 -2.62 25.42
N SER A 101 -12.81 -2.44 25.81
CA SER A 101 -13.78 -3.50 25.71
C SER A 101 -13.89 -3.86 24.23
N ASP A 102 -13.83 -5.15 23.90
CA ASP A 102 -14.04 -5.60 22.52
C ASP A 102 -15.36 -5.05 21.95
N ASP A 103 -16.33 -4.76 22.84
CA ASP A 103 -17.59 -4.10 22.51
C ASP A 103 -17.43 -2.66 21.98
N ASP A 104 -16.41 -1.93 22.42
CA ASP A 104 -16.19 -0.54 21.98
C ASP A 104 -15.61 -0.44 20.57
N THR A 105 -14.93 -1.49 20.11
CA THR A 105 -14.38 -1.60 18.75
C THR A 105 -15.36 -2.20 17.76
N LEU A 106 -16.41 -2.87 18.27
CA LEU A 106 -17.37 -3.60 17.44
C LEU A 106 -18.33 -2.63 16.74
N MET A 107 -18.42 -2.74 15.43
CA MET A 107 -19.33 -1.99 14.58
C MET A 107 -20.15 -2.94 13.71
N LEU A 108 -21.41 -2.61 13.48
CA LEU A 108 -22.28 -3.36 12.59
C LEU A 108 -22.19 -2.79 11.17
N THR A 109 -21.97 -3.67 10.21
CA THR A 109 -21.93 -3.35 8.77
C THR A 109 -23.34 -3.42 8.15
N GLY A 110 -23.51 -2.86 6.94
CA GLY A 110 -24.80 -2.81 6.25
C GLY A 110 -25.38 -4.18 5.88
N ASP A 111 -24.55 -5.20 5.78
CA ASP A 111 -24.92 -6.61 5.56
C ASP A 111 -25.14 -7.40 6.87
N LEU A 112 -25.33 -6.69 7.99
CA LEU A 112 -25.58 -7.23 9.33
C LEU A 112 -24.44 -8.10 9.87
N ASN A 113 -23.23 -7.92 9.39
CA ASN A 113 -22.03 -8.52 9.94
C ASN A 113 -21.42 -7.60 11.01
N ALA A 114 -20.71 -8.17 11.96
CA ALA A 114 -19.94 -7.43 12.94
C ALA A 114 -18.48 -7.33 12.50
N ALA A 115 -17.91 -6.12 12.58
CA ALA A 115 -16.50 -5.86 12.31
C ALA A 115 -15.87 -5.10 13.46
N THR A 116 -14.65 -5.48 13.82
CA THR A 116 -13.82 -4.71 14.73
C THR A 116 -13.04 -3.69 13.92
N VAL A 117 -13.32 -2.39 14.14
CA VAL A 117 -12.73 -1.29 13.37
C VAL A 117 -11.90 -0.41 14.29
N GLU A 118 -10.60 -0.35 14.03
CA GLU A 118 -9.68 0.59 14.66
C GLU A 118 -9.30 1.67 13.65
N TRP A 119 -9.29 2.92 14.07
CA TRP A 119 -8.97 4.04 13.19
C TRP A 119 -8.24 5.16 13.95
N SER A 120 -7.54 6.00 13.23
CA SER A 120 -6.85 7.16 13.77
C SER A 120 -7.34 8.43 13.09
N LEU A 121 -7.45 9.47 13.88
CA LEU A 121 -7.85 10.79 13.46
C LEU A 121 -6.72 11.75 13.81
N GLN A 122 -6.29 12.55 12.83
CA GLN A 122 -5.32 13.63 13.01
C GLN A 122 -6.08 14.95 12.94
N TRP A 123 -5.85 15.81 13.92
CA TRP A 123 -6.52 17.09 14.03
C TRP A 123 -5.59 18.17 14.55
N ARG A 124 -5.93 19.41 14.26
CA ARG A 124 -5.23 20.60 14.77
C ARG A 124 -6.22 21.70 15.12
N VAL A 125 -5.77 22.63 15.94
CA VAL A 125 -6.53 23.85 16.20
C VAL A 125 -6.37 24.80 15.00
N ASP A 126 -7.48 25.28 14.46
CA ASP A 126 -7.49 26.28 13.37
C ASP A 126 -7.80 27.67 13.92
N ASP A 127 -8.87 27.79 14.70
CA ASP A 127 -9.22 29.03 15.38
C ASP A 127 -9.08 28.90 16.91
N PRO A 128 -8.03 29.50 17.52
CA PRO A 128 -7.78 29.43 18.96
C PRO A 128 -8.90 30.05 19.79
N GLN A 129 -9.64 31.04 19.25
CA GLN A 129 -10.72 31.69 19.97
C GLN A 129 -11.88 30.70 20.14
N GLN A 130 -12.34 30.09 19.06
CA GLN A 130 -13.42 29.11 19.10
C GLN A 130 -13.01 27.91 19.94
N TYR A 131 -11.78 27.41 19.77
CA TYR A 131 -11.24 26.28 20.52
C TYR A 131 -11.32 26.46 22.03
N LEU A 132 -10.95 27.64 22.55
CA LEU A 132 -10.90 27.91 23.99
C LEU A 132 -12.25 28.25 24.61
N PHE A 133 -13.23 28.75 23.82
CA PHE A 133 -14.47 29.29 24.38
C PHE A 133 -15.74 28.50 24.07
N THR A 134 -15.78 27.74 22.96
CA THR A 134 -16.99 27.02 22.58
C THR A 134 -17.35 25.93 23.59
N PHE A 135 -16.36 25.15 24.04
CA PHE A 135 -16.57 24.14 25.04
C PHE A 135 -15.84 24.54 26.33
N HIS A 136 -16.51 25.36 27.15
CA HIS A 136 -15.89 25.83 28.39
C HIS A 136 -15.88 24.70 29.44
N HIS A 137 -14.69 24.19 29.75
CA HIS A 137 -14.46 23.28 30.85
C HIS A 137 -13.58 23.96 31.92
N ASN A 138 -14.11 24.04 33.13
CA ASN A 138 -13.43 24.67 34.28
C ASN A 138 -12.34 23.76 34.87
N GLY A 139 -11.33 23.37 34.11
CA GLY A 139 -10.30 22.48 34.62
C GLY A 139 -9.02 22.44 33.77
N ALA A 140 -7.98 21.84 34.33
CA ALA A 140 -6.70 21.65 33.69
C ALA A 140 -6.74 20.69 32.47
N ASP A 141 -7.87 20.04 32.23
CA ASP A 141 -8.03 18.98 31.24
C ASP A 141 -8.90 19.38 30.03
N HIS A 142 -8.87 20.67 29.64
CA HIS A 142 -9.62 21.17 28.48
C HIS A 142 -9.32 20.37 27.20
N ASP A 143 -8.07 20.09 26.92
CA ASP A 143 -7.63 19.32 25.75
C ASP A 143 -8.21 17.90 25.76
N ARG A 144 -8.15 17.23 26.91
CA ARG A 144 -8.72 15.86 27.04
C ARG A 144 -10.25 15.85 26.85
N TYR A 145 -10.93 16.87 27.33
CA TYR A 145 -12.37 17.00 27.15
C TYR A 145 -12.75 17.16 25.67
N LEU A 146 -12.00 17.99 24.94
CA LEU A 146 -12.21 18.16 23.50
C LEU A 146 -11.85 16.90 22.71
N GLU A 147 -10.77 16.22 23.07
CA GLU A 147 -10.42 14.92 22.46
C GLU A 147 -11.55 13.91 22.66
N HIS A 148 -12.20 13.89 23.81
CA HIS A 148 -13.36 13.05 24.07
C HIS A 148 -14.54 13.42 23.17
N ILE A 149 -14.83 14.71 22.99
CA ILE A 149 -15.90 15.17 22.08
C ILE A 149 -15.60 14.76 20.63
N ILE A 150 -14.37 14.98 20.16
CA ILE A 150 -13.93 14.56 18.83
C ILE A 150 -14.11 13.05 18.66
N ALA A 151 -13.72 12.28 19.68
CA ALA A 151 -13.86 10.83 19.71
C ALA A 151 -15.32 10.38 19.56
N VAL A 152 -16.24 10.99 20.33
CA VAL A 152 -17.67 10.65 20.29
C VAL A 152 -18.29 11.00 18.93
N ILE A 153 -17.98 12.20 18.40
CA ILE A 153 -18.46 12.63 17.08
C ILE A 153 -17.93 11.69 15.99
N GLY A 154 -16.62 11.46 15.99
CA GLY A 154 -15.98 10.59 15.01
C GLY A 154 -16.51 9.16 15.06
N ARG A 155 -16.70 8.60 16.27
CA ARG A 155 -17.32 7.27 16.45
C ARG A 155 -18.73 7.22 15.88
N THR A 156 -19.54 8.25 16.13
CA THR A 156 -20.92 8.31 15.64
C THR A 156 -20.96 8.35 14.11
N VAL A 157 -20.10 9.16 13.51
CA VAL A 157 -19.98 9.26 12.04
C VAL A 157 -19.48 7.94 11.45
N MET A 158 -18.45 7.33 12.06
CA MET A 158 -17.88 6.08 11.57
C MET A 158 -18.90 4.93 11.68
N ASN A 159 -19.61 4.80 12.80
CA ASN A 159 -20.66 3.78 12.96
C ASN A 159 -21.74 3.91 11.87
N ARG A 160 -22.15 5.13 11.55
CA ARG A 160 -23.12 5.36 10.50
C ARG A 160 -22.58 4.96 9.13
N LEU A 161 -21.35 5.39 8.79
CA LEU A 161 -20.75 5.09 7.49
C LEU A 161 -20.47 3.60 7.33
N VAL A 162 -19.91 2.93 8.34
CA VAL A 162 -19.67 1.48 8.29
C VAL A 162 -20.98 0.72 8.11
N GLY A 163 -22.09 1.21 8.71
CA GLY A 163 -23.43 0.64 8.54
C GLY A 163 -24.02 0.79 7.14
N ASP A 164 -23.48 1.66 6.29
CA ASP A 164 -23.92 1.84 4.89
C ASP A 164 -23.16 0.92 3.91
N TYR A 165 -22.10 0.21 4.36
CA TYR A 165 -21.26 -0.65 3.53
C TYR A 165 -21.25 -2.10 4.00
N SER A 166 -20.99 -3.03 3.05
CA SER A 166 -20.78 -4.44 3.38
C SER A 166 -19.43 -4.68 4.06
N ILE A 167 -19.29 -5.79 4.78
CA ILE A 167 -18.03 -6.12 5.45
C ILE A 167 -16.87 -6.25 4.45
N ASP A 168 -17.10 -6.79 3.26
CA ASP A 168 -16.07 -6.94 2.23
C ASP A 168 -15.60 -5.57 1.70
N GLU A 169 -16.51 -4.62 1.52
CA GLU A 169 -16.18 -3.26 1.09
C GLU A 169 -15.35 -2.52 2.15
N VAL A 170 -15.69 -2.69 3.43
CA VAL A 170 -14.97 -2.08 4.57
C VAL A 170 -13.58 -2.71 4.73
N LEU A 171 -13.45 -4.03 4.49
CA LEU A 171 -12.18 -4.75 4.60
C LEU A 171 -11.20 -4.44 3.45
N THR A 172 -11.70 -4.15 2.24
CA THR A 172 -10.86 -4.18 1.03
C THR A 172 -10.89 -2.89 0.20
N GLN A 173 -11.88 -2.74 -0.68
CA GLN A 173 -11.79 -1.82 -1.82
C GLN A 173 -12.19 -0.38 -1.49
N ARG A 174 -13.11 -0.16 -0.54
CA ARG A 174 -13.66 1.16 -0.25
C ARG A 174 -13.16 1.80 1.03
N ARG A 175 -12.15 1.21 1.64
CA ARG A 175 -11.57 1.67 2.90
C ARG A 175 -11.11 3.13 2.87
N GLU A 176 -10.47 3.53 1.78
CA GLU A 176 -10.00 4.90 1.58
C GLU A 176 -11.16 5.87 1.34
N GLU A 177 -12.15 5.46 0.55
CA GLU A 177 -13.39 6.23 0.30
C GLU A 177 -14.16 6.47 1.60
N ILE A 178 -14.32 5.42 2.42
CA ILE A 178 -15.00 5.52 3.72
C ILE A 178 -14.23 6.48 4.64
N GLY A 179 -12.88 6.38 4.68
CA GLY A 179 -12.04 7.28 5.44
C GLY A 179 -12.22 8.73 5.05
N GLN A 180 -12.26 9.05 3.75
CA GLN A 180 -12.47 10.40 3.25
C GLN A 180 -13.87 10.92 3.59
N LYS A 181 -14.90 10.12 3.37
CA LYS A 181 -16.28 10.48 3.74
C LYS A 181 -16.44 10.69 5.24
N ALA A 182 -15.74 9.89 6.05
CA ALA A 182 -15.74 10.02 7.50
C ALA A 182 -15.07 11.33 7.93
N LEU A 183 -13.97 11.72 7.28
CA LEU A 183 -13.30 12.99 7.50
C LEU A 183 -14.26 14.15 7.22
N ASP A 184 -14.85 14.18 6.01
CA ASP A 184 -15.74 15.26 5.57
C ASP A 184 -16.97 15.37 6.49
N ALA A 185 -17.59 14.24 6.84
CA ALA A 185 -18.75 14.22 7.71
C ALA A 185 -18.42 14.60 9.17
N THR A 186 -17.24 14.24 9.67
CA THR A 186 -16.80 14.61 11.03
C THR A 186 -16.44 16.09 11.07
N GLN A 187 -15.73 16.61 10.06
CA GLN A 187 -15.45 18.04 9.93
C GLN A 187 -16.75 18.86 9.88
N LEU A 188 -17.71 18.47 9.06
CA LEU A 188 -19.00 19.15 8.97
C LEU A 188 -19.72 19.23 10.33
N ARG A 189 -19.62 18.18 11.15
CA ARG A 189 -20.21 18.17 12.50
C ARG A 189 -19.44 19.07 13.47
N LEU A 190 -18.12 19.08 13.41
CA LEU A 190 -17.29 19.96 14.23
C LEU A 190 -17.51 21.43 13.86
N ASP A 191 -17.71 21.73 12.58
CA ASP A 191 -18.01 23.09 12.10
C ASP A 191 -19.38 23.58 12.60
N GLN A 192 -20.38 22.68 12.68
CA GLN A 192 -21.69 23.00 13.28
C GLN A 192 -21.61 23.38 14.75
N TYR A 193 -20.62 22.87 15.47
CA TYR A 193 -20.36 23.21 16.88
C TYR A 193 -19.44 24.42 17.04
N GLU A 194 -18.90 24.98 15.94
CA GLU A 194 -18.00 26.14 15.94
C GLU A 194 -16.82 25.95 16.91
N CYS A 195 -16.23 24.74 16.96
CA CYS A 195 -15.18 24.43 17.94
C CYS A 195 -13.76 24.82 17.47
N GLY A 196 -13.57 25.40 16.30
CA GLY A 196 -12.28 25.89 15.80
C GLY A 196 -11.25 24.80 15.57
N ILE A 197 -11.68 23.56 15.29
CA ILE A 197 -10.83 22.39 15.08
C ILE A 197 -10.93 21.97 13.61
N SER A 198 -9.78 21.71 13.00
CA SER A 198 -9.66 21.15 11.64
C SER A 198 -9.12 19.73 11.69
N ILE A 199 -9.80 18.78 11.03
CA ILE A 199 -9.33 17.42 10.87
C ILE A 199 -8.43 17.37 9.64
N THR A 200 -7.18 16.91 9.83
CA THR A 200 -6.20 16.80 8.75
C THR A 200 -6.30 15.46 8.04
N SER A 201 -6.52 14.40 8.79
CA SER A 201 -6.57 13.03 8.25
C SER A 201 -7.41 12.12 9.12
N LEU A 202 -8.13 11.21 8.48
CA LEU A 202 -8.84 10.14 9.14
C LEU A 202 -8.55 8.84 8.40
N GLN A 203 -7.94 7.87 9.09
CA GLN A 203 -7.48 6.62 8.48
C GLN A 203 -7.94 5.41 9.30
N MET A 204 -8.54 4.44 8.63
CA MET A 204 -8.81 3.14 9.23
C MET A 204 -7.51 2.33 9.35
N GLN A 205 -7.12 2.00 10.58
CA GLN A 205 -5.88 1.29 10.90
C GLN A 205 -6.05 -0.22 10.70
N ARG A 206 -7.01 -0.79 11.40
CA ARG A 206 -7.29 -2.21 11.38
C ARG A 206 -8.79 -2.44 11.26
N VAL A 207 -9.15 -3.32 10.35
CA VAL A 207 -10.51 -3.84 10.25
C VAL A 207 -10.41 -5.36 10.26
N THR A 208 -11.03 -6.01 11.19
CA THR A 208 -11.00 -7.47 11.34
C THR A 208 -12.39 -7.98 11.76
N PRO A 209 -12.78 -9.17 11.30
CA PRO A 209 -13.96 -9.81 11.87
C PRO A 209 -13.70 -10.16 13.35
N PRO A 210 -14.75 -10.26 14.18
CA PRO A 210 -14.62 -10.69 15.56
C PRO A 210 -13.89 -12.03 15.68
N GLU A 211 -13.12 -12.22 16.75
CA GLU A 211 -12.28 -13.43 16.96
C GLU A 211 -13.08 -14.73 16.85
N GLN A 212 -14.34 -14.72 17.28
CA GLN A 212 -15.22 -15.91 17.25
C GLN A 212 -15.50 -16.44 15.83
N VAL A 213 -15.53 -15.55 14.83
CA VAL A 213 -15.85 -15.88 13.43
C VAL A 213 -14.65 -15.79 12.49
N LYS A 214 -13.52 -15.36 12.97
CA LYS A 214 -12.29 -15.13 12.19
C LYS A 214 -11.81 -16.39 11.45
N ALA A 215 -11.89 -17.57 12.09
CA ALA A 215 -11.53 -18.85 11.47
C ALA A 215 -12.46 -19.19 10.30
N SER A 216 -13.76 -18.94 10.44
CA SER A 216 -14.74 -19.18 9.38
C SER A 216 -14.56 -18.23 8.20
N PHE A 217 -14.29 -16.95 8.45
CA PHE A 217 -13.94 -15.98 7.40
C PHE A 217 -12.67 -16.36 6.66
N ALA A 218 -11.63 -16.79 7.38
CA ALA A 218 -10.39 -17.27 6.76
C ALA A 218 -10.64 -18.47 5.85
N ALA A 219 -11.45 -19.43 6.28
CA ALA A 219 -11.79 -20.61 5.47
C ALA A 219 -12.59 -20.26 4.19
N VAL A 220 -13.52 -19.28 4.28
CA VAL A 220 -14.25 -18.79 3.10
C VAL A 220 -13.29 -18.10 2.12
N ASN A 221 -12.42 -17.23 2.61
CA ASN A 221 -11.44 -16.55 1.77
C ASN A 221 -10.45 -17.52 1.11
N GLU A 222 -9.99 -18.55 1.82
CA GLU A 222 -9.17 -19.62 1.26
C GLU A 222 -9.92 -20.39 0.17
N ALA A 223 -11.20 -20.72 0.38
CA ALA A 223 -12.02 -21.39 -0.61
C ALA A 223 -12.23 -20.54 -1.87
N VAL A 224 -12.45 -19.23 -1.73
CA VAL A 224 -12.56 -18.29 -2.86
C VAL A 224 -11.24 -18.20 -3.63
N GLN A 225 -10.11 -18.05 -2.94
CA GLN A 225 -8.79 -18.02 -3.57
C GLN A 225 -8.47 -19.34 -4.30
N THR A 226 -8.80 -20.46 -3.68
CA THR A 226 -8.61 -21.78 -4.28
C THR A 226 -9.46 -21.95 -5.54
N LYS A 227 -10.73 -21.52 -5.52
CA LYS A 227 -11.58 -21.49 -6.70
C LYS A 227 -10.98 -20.65 -7.83
N ASP A 228 -10.51 -19.44 -7.52
CA ASP A 228 -9.90 -18.54 -8.50
C ASP A 228 -8.60 -19.13 -9.06
N GLN A 229 -7.81 -19.80 -8.22
CA GLN A 229 -6.62 -20.51 -8.65
C GLN A 229 -6.96 -21.62 -9.66
N PHE A 230 -7.96 -22.47 -9.37
CA PHE A 230 -8.40 -23.52 -10.31
C PHE A 230 -8.94 -22.95 -11.63
N VAL A 231 -9.70 -21.86 -11.58
CA VAL A 231 -10.19 -21.18 -12.79
C VAL A 231 -9.01 -20.64 -13.62
N ASN A 232 -8.04 -20.02 -12.98
CA ASN A 232 -6.85 -19.48 -13.64
C ASN A 232 -5.97 -20.61 -14.22
N GLU A 233 -5.79 -21.70 -13.50
CA GLU A 233 -5.06 -22.88 -13.97
C GLU A 233 -5.76 -23.53 -15.17
N GLY A 234 -7.09 -23.71 -15.10
CA GLY A 234 -7.89 -24.19 -16.22
C GLY A 234 -7.80 -23.31 -17.45
N ASN A 235 -7.85 -22.00 -17.28
CA ASN A 235 -7.67 -21.04 -18.37
C ASN A 235 -6.25 -21.08 -18.96
N LYS A 236 -5.22 -21.19 -18.13
CA LYS A 236 -3.82 -21.37 -18.55
C LYS A 236 -3.67 -22.65 -19.38
N GLU A 237 -4.21 -23.75 -18.88
CA GLU A 237 -4.12 -25.04 -19.59
C GLU A 237 -4.87 -24.99 -20.92
N ARG A 238 -6.07 -24.42 -20.95
CA ARG A 238 -6.82 -24.19 -22.20
C ARG A 238 -6.04 -23.36 -23.19
N ASN A 239 -5.45 -22.25 -22.74
CA ASN A 239 -4.68 -21.32 -23.58
C ASN A 239 -3.37 -21.94 -24.10
N MET A 240 -2.83 -22.97 -23.44
CA MET A 240 -1.69 -23.74 -23.92
C MET A 240 -2.10 -24.88 -24.87
N ARG A 241 -3.15 -25.63 -24.52
CA ARG A 241 -3.55 -26.84 -25.29
C ARG A 241 -4.15 -26.49 -26.64
N ILE A 242 -4.99 -25.46 -26.73
CA ILE A 242 -5.64 -25.08 -28.00
C ILE A 242 -4.63 -24.65 -29.07
N PRO A 243 -3.71 -23.71 -28.83
CA PRO A 243 -2.69 -23.34 -29.81
C PRO A 243 -1.76 -24.50 -30.17
N LYS A 244 -1.40 -25.33 -29.16
CA LYS A 244 -0.57 -26.53 -29.42
C LYS A 244 -1.26 -27.50 -30.37
N ALA A 245 -2.55 -27.80 -30.12
CA ALA A 245 -3.31 -28.67 -31.02
C ALA A 245 -3.42 -28.10 -32.44
N HIS A 246 -3.60 -26.80 -32.57
CA HIS A 246 -3.57 -26.14 -33.89
C HIS A 246 -2.20 -26.27 -34.55
N ALA A 247 -1.11 -26.04 -33.81
CA ALA A 247 0.25 -26.18 -34.33
C ALA A 247 0.56 -27.63 -34.78
N ASP A 248 0.16 -28.63 -33.96
CA ASP A 248 0.35 -30.04 -34.27
C ASP A 248 -0.46 -30.43 -35.50
N ARG A 249 -1.71 -29.97 -35.65
CA ARG A 249 -2.52 -30.16 -36.88
C ARG A 249 -1.85 -29.56 -38.11
N ASP A 250 -1.43 -28.29 -38.00
CA ASP A 250 -0.82 -27.57 -39.12
C ASP A 250 0.52 -28.20 -39.52
N LYS A 251 1.30 -28.68 -38.56
CA LYS A 251 2.52 -29.43 -38.77
C LYS A 251 2.24 -30.73 -39.54
N ALA A 252 1.26 -31.52 -39.08
CA ALA A 252 0.88 -32.77 -39.78
C ALA A 252 0.43 -32.53 -41.23
N ILE A 253 -0.36 -31.46 -41.46
CA ILE A 253 -0.79 -31.07 -42.79
C ILE A 253 0.42 -30.66 -43.66
N GLN A 254 1.35 -29.88 -43.15
CA GLN A 254 2.53 -29.46 -43.89
C GLN A 254 3.47 -30.63 -44.16
N GLU A 255 3.66 -31.51 -43.22
CA GLU A 255 4.45 -32.76 -43.43
C GLU A 255 3.84 -33.64 -44.53
N ALA A 256 2.52 -33.84 -44.51
CA ALA A 256 1.81 -34.60 -45.50
C ALA A 256 1.90 -33.96 -46.91
N ARG A 257 1.75 -32.65 -47.01
CA ARG A 257 1.93 -31.89 -48.27
C ARG A 257 3.36 -31.99 -48.76
N GLY A 258 4.33 -31.76 -47.87
CA GLY A 258 5.76 -31.85 -48.25
C GLY A 258 6.15 -33.27 -48.66
N TYR A 259 5.56 -34.30 -48.06
CA TYR A 259 5.73 -35.70 -48.53
C TYR A 259 5.14 -35.90 -49.94
N ALA A 260 3.90 -35.46 -50.15
CA ALA A 260 3.23 -35.58 -51.44
C ALA A 260 4.00 -34.84 -52.56
N ASP A 261 4.48 -33.63 -52.30
CA ASP A 261 5.22 -32.84 -53.25
C ASP A 261 6.60 -33.47 -53.57
N ARG A 262 7.29 -33.97 -52.54
CA ARG A 262 8.54 -34.73 -52.75
C ARG A 262 8.28 -35.98 -53.60
N ARG A 263 7.25 -36.74 -53.27
CA ARG A 263 6.93 -37.97 -54.05
C ARG A 263 6.56 -37.66 -55.48
N ARG A 264 5.79 -36.60 -55.72
CA ARG A 264 5.48 -36.14 -57.09
C ARG A 264 6.74 -35.70 -57.88
N ALA A 265 7.62 -34.97 -57.22
CA ALA A 265 8.86 -34.50 -57.83
C ALA A 265 9.79 -35.69 -58.14
N GLU A 266 9.89 -36.66 -57.24
CA GLU A 266 10.67 -37.88 -57.39
C GLU A 266 10.17 -38.73 -58.57
N VAL A 267 8.86 -39.00 -58.58
CA VAL A 267 8.23 -39.77 -59.68
C VAL A 267 8.36 -39.03 -61.04
N ARG A 268 8.19 -37.69 -61.04
CA ARG A 268 8.38 -36.87 -62.23
C ARG A 268 9.82 -36.94 -62.74
N GLY A 269 10.81 -36.84 -61.81
CA GLY A 269 12.21 -37.00 -62.15
C GLY A 269 12.55 -38.40 -62.71
N GLU A 270 11.94 -39.48 -62.14
CA GLU A 270 12.09 -40.82 -62.63
C GLU A 270 11.51 -40.99 -64.06
N ILE A 271 10.33 -40.39 -64.30
CA ILE A 271 9.69 -40.40 -65.66
C ILE A 271 10.57 -39.65 -66.70
N ASP A 272 11.03 -38.44 -66.34
CA ASP A 272 11.85 -37.65 -67.20
C ASP A 272 13.17 -38.35 -67.54
N ALA A 273 13.81 -38.98 -66.54
CA ALA A 273 15.00 -39.80 -66.74
C ALA A 273 14.71 -41.01 -67.64
N LEU A 274 13.57 -41.68 -67.45
CA LEU A 274 13.17 -42.83 -68.25
C LEU A 274 12.87 -42.40 -69.73
N MET A 275 12.20 -41.27 -69.92
CA MET A 275 11.94 -40.68 -71.23
C MET A 275 13.25 -40.30 -71.96
N ALA A 276 14.21 -39.68 -71.27
CA ALA A 276 15.51 -39.38 -71.80
C ALA A 276 16.29 -40.65 -72.18
N GLN A 277 16.22 -41.69 -71.36
CA GLN A 277 16.80 -42.99 -71.69
C GLN A 277 16.14 -43.61 -72.93
N TYR A 278 14.81 -43.53 -73.01
CA TYR A 278 14.05 -44.04 -74.16
C TYR A 278 14.41 -43.32 -75.48
N GLU A 279 14.57 -41.99 -75.45
CA GLU A 279 14.99 -41.20 -76.55
C GLU A 279 16.39 -41.62 -77.05
N GLN A 280 17.35 -41.89 -76.17
CA GLN A 280 18.66 -42.40 -76.51
C GLN A 280 18.59 -43.83 -77.05
N PHE A 281 17.74 -44.68 -76.48
CA PHE A 281 17.53 -46.03 -77.01
C PHE A 281 16.94 -46.02 -78.41
N ALA A 282 15.99 -45.14 -78.73
CA ALA A 282 15.42 -44.99 -80.05
C ALA A 282 16.44 -44.63 -81.11
N LYS A 283 17.48 -43.87 -80.72
CA LYS A 283 18.57 -43.46 -81.67
C LYS A 283 19.60 -44.55 -81.87
N ALA A 284 19.99 -45.33 -80.91
CA ALA A 284 21.02 -46.37 -80.97
C ALA A 284 20.66 -47.57 -80.07
N PRO A 285 19.76 -48.51 -80.48
CA PRO A 285 19.21 -49.56 -79.64
C PRO A 285 20.23 -50.57 -79.11
N LYS A 286 21.21 -50.94 -79.92
CA LYS A 286 22.19 -51.96 -79.53
C LYS A 286 23.19 -51.45 -78.55
N GLU A 287 23.76 -50.28 -78.76
CA GLU A 287 24.76 -49.61 -77.91
C GLU A 287 24.15 -49.24 -76.53
N THR A 288 22.93 -48.71 -76.56
CA THR A 288 22.26 -48.32 -75.34
C THR A 288 21.88 -49.55 -74.45
N ARG A 289 21.47 -50.66 -75.05
CA ARG A 289 21.21 -51.91 -74.31
C ARG A 289 22.47 -52.43 -73.66
N GLN A 290 23.57 -52.45 -74.35
CA GLN A 290 24.86 -52.92 -73.82
C GLN A 290 25.37 -52.03 -72.70
N ARG A 291 25.21 -50.70 -72.80
CA ARG A 291 25.55 -49.74 -71.75
C ARG A 291 24.71 -49.92 -70.55
N LEU A 292 23.35 -50.00 -70.64
CA LEU A 292 22.46 -50.19 -69.54
C LEU A 292 22.70 -51.56 -68.86
N TYR A 293 23.03 -52.57 -69.55
CA TYR A 293 23.40 -53.85 -69.02
C TYR A 293 24.68 -53.75 -68.14
N LEU A 294 25.70 -53.08 -68.64
CA LEU A 294 26.97 -52.86 -67.90
C LEU A 294 26.76 -51.97 -66.68
N GLU A 295 25.99 -50.87 -66.78
CA GLU A 295 25.61 -50.01 -65.62
C GLU A 295 24.82 -50.76 -64.55
N SER A 296 23.86 -51.62 -64.98
CA SER A 296 23.12 -52.42 -64.02
C SER A 296 23.98 -53.49 -63.34
N LEU A 297 24.90 -54.10 -64.06
CA LEU A 297 25.85 -55.07 -63.53
C LEU A 297 26.84 -54.40 -62.56
N GLU A 298 27.32 -53.19 -62.87
CA GLU A 298 28.19 -52.40 -61.94
C GLU A 298 27.47 -52.04 -60.69
N LYS A 299 26.21 -51.59 -60.79
CA LYS A 299 25.37 -51.28 -59.65
C LYS A 299 25.12 -52.47 -58.70
N VAL A 300 24.84 -53.64 -59.28
CA VAL A 300 24.66 -54.89 -58.54
C VAL A 300 26.00 -55.31 -57.89
N LEU A 301 27.08 -55.28 -58.68
CA LEU A 301 28.41 -55.66 -58.20
C LEU A 301 28.90 -54.71 -57.13
N SER A 302 28.58 -53.42 -57.20
CA SER A 302 28.99 -52.45 -56.18
C SER A 302 28.26 -52.64 -54.86
N SER A 303 27.01 -53.16 -54.86
CA SER A 303 26.24 -53.41 -53.64
C SER A 303 26.65 -54.67 -52.88
N VAL A 304 27.41 -55.61 -53.50
CA VAL A 304 27.83 -56.87 -52.91
C VAL A 304 29.18 -56.65 -52.20
N LYS A 305 29.21 -56.85 -50.87
CA LYS A 305 30.41 -56.67 -50.02
C LYS A 305 31.54 -57.67 -50.34
N ASN A 306 31.23 -58.92 -50.61
CA ASN A 306 32.21 -59.99 -50.94
C ASN A 306 31.96 -60.49 -52.34
N LYS A 307 32.94 -60.35 -53.21
CA LYS A 307 32.88 -60.77 -54.60
C LYS A 307 33.91 -61.89 -54.84
N VAL A 308 33.44 -63.02 -55.27
CA VAL A 308 34.28 -64.10 -55.69
C VAL A 308 34.09 -64.31 -57.17
N ILE A 309 35.10 -64.04 -57.96
CA ILE A 309 35.06 -64.27 -59.41
C ILE A 309 35.66 -65.63 -59.65
N ILE A 310 34.86 -66.55 -60.22
CA ILE A 310 35.28 -67.90 -60.49
C ILE A 310 35.25 -68.09 -61.99
N ASP A 311 36.37 -68.55 -62.55
CA ASP A 311 36.44 -68.89 -63.95
C ASP A 311 35.66 -70.18 -64.25
N SER A 312 35.08 -70.30 -65.44
CA SER A 312 34.25 -71.45 -65.89
C SER A 312 34.90 -72.80 -65.78
N ASP A 313 36.24 -72.83 -65.83
CA ASP A 313 37.03 -74.07 -65.79
C ASP A 313 37.32 -74.55 -64.33
N MET A 314 36.90 -73.80 -63.27
CA MET A 314 37.14 -74.13 -61.88
C MET A 314 35.91 -74.64 -61.13
N GLN A 315 34.93 -75.22 -61.75
CA GLN A 315 33.68 -75.70 -61.08
C GLN A 315 33.89 -76.75 -59.99
N GLN A 316 35.06 -77.40 -59.93
CA GLN A 316 35.37 -78.43 -58.93
C GLN A 316 35.84 -77.87 -57.57
N LEU A 317 36.14 -76.56 -57.48
CA LEU A 317 36.60 -75.92 -56.25
C LEU A 317 35.48 -75.23 -55.39
N LEU A 318 34.28 -75.18 -55.92
CA LEU A 318 33.13 -74.55 -55.20
C LEU A 318 32.82 -75.14 -53.82
N PRO A 319 32.99 -76.47 -53.55
CA PRO A 319 32.72 -77.02 -52.22
C PRO A 319 33.74 -76.64 -51.13
N LEU A 320 34.89 -76.08 -51.51
CA LEU A 320 35.98 -75.74 -50.57
C LEU A 320 35.96 -74.28 -50.14
N LEU A 321 35.08 -73.46 -50.73
CA LEU A 321 34.92 -72.05 -50.35
C LEU A 321 33.88 -71.93 -49.23
N ASN A 322 34.39 -71.67 -48.02
CA ASN A 322 33.55 -71.39 -46.88
C ASN A 322 32.89 -70.01 -47.02
N LEU A 323 31.62 -69.97 -47.52
CA LEU A 323 30.82 -68.78 -47.73
C LEU A 323 30.11 -68.29 -46.46
N SER A 324 30.40 -68.91 -45.33
CA SER A 324 29.67 -68.65 -44.08
C SER A 324 30.31 -67.59 -43.13
N GLU A 325 31.46 -67.00 -43.48
CA GLU A 325 32.08 -65.95 -42.65
C GLU A 325 31.76 -64.51 -43.16
N GLY A 326 30.50 -64.13 -43.14
CA GLY A 326 30.05 -62.77 -43.54
C GLY A 326 28.90 -62.20 -42.72
N SER A 327 28.55 -62.81 -41.59
CA SER A 327 27.50 -62.31 -40.70
C SER A 327 28.06 -62.03 -39.30
N ARG A 328 28.67 -60.91 -39.14
CA ARG A 328 28.75 -60.13 -37.91
C ARG A 328 28.63 -58.66 -38.16
#